data_e7d2d8c4d728bef9381bd177e40442d9
#
_entry.id   e7d2d8c4d728bef9381bd177e40442d9
#
_cell.length_a   1.000
_cell.length_b   1.000
_cell.length_c   1.000
_cell.angle_alpha   90.00
_cell.angle_beta   90.00
_cell.angle_gamma   90.00
#
_symmetry.space_group_name_H-M   'P 1'
#
loop_
_entity.id
_entity.type
_entity.pdbx_description
1 polymer ?
#
loop_
_entity_poly.entity_id
_entity_poly.type
_entity_poly.pdbx_seq_one_letter_code
_entity_poly.pdbx_strand_id
1 'polypeptide(L)'
;MTRVIPLVKYFLIGTALLVLTLAFGWWQVDGPGSGSKPPLRLSLAKSDFDLRDHNGNLVNENTLSARASLVFFGFTFCPDICPTTLAEISNWLNTLNASPDQLNAIFITVDPERDTSSVMRDYVSNFHPSIQGWTGTPSQIANVAAIFGVKYEKQVLTDGDYTMNHSAGVYLFDATGKLAGIIDIHEEQSVAIAKIERLISN
;
A
#
# COMPACT_ATOMS: atom_id res chain seq x y z
N MET A 1 33.27 32.15 -52.68
CA MET A 1 32.84 32.24 -51.27
C MET A 1 31.35 31.90 -51.03
N THR A 2 30.62 31.24 -51.93
CA THR A 2 29.12 31.17 -51.91
C THR A 2 28.54 29.79 -51.55
N ARG A 3 29.34 28.75 -51.20
CA ARG A 3 28.85 27.38 -50.89
C ARG A 3 28.78 27.02 -49.40
N VAL A 4 29.30 27.85 -48.51
CA VAL A 4 29.30 27.56 -47.06
C VAL A 4 27.97 27.91 -46.37
N ILE A 5 27.26 28.93 -46.89
CA ILE A 5 26.03 29.44 -46.32
C ILE A 5 24.89 28.37 -46.27
N PRO A 6 24.65 27.55 -47.30
CA PRO A 6 23.61 26.53 -47.23
C PRO A 6 23.92 25.41 -46.21
N LEU A 7 25.18 24.99 -46.08
CA LEU A 7 25.57 23.97 -45.12
C LEU A 7 25.36 24.41 -43.67
N VAL A 8 25.70 25.63 -43.33
CA VAL A 8 25.45 26.21 -41.99
C VAL A 8 23.97 26.30 -41.69
N LYS A 9 23.15 26.68 -42.69
CA LYS A 9 21.70 26.73 -42.54
C LYS A 9 21.07 25.35 -42.23
N TYR A 10 21.50 24.30 -42.94
CA TYR A 10 21.01 22.95 -42.67
C TYR A 10 21.50 22.40 -41.31
N PHE A 11 22.72 22.75 -40.91
CA PHE A 11 23.22 22.39 -39.59
C PHE A 11 22.44 23.07 -38.48
N LEU A 12 22.13 24.36 -38.59
CA LEU A 12 21.30 25.10 -37.61
C LEU A 12 19.85 24.56 -37.54
N ILE A 13 19.27 24.18 -38.68
CA ILE A 13 17.92 23.57 -38.69
C ILE A 13 17.97 22.21 -38.02
N GLY A 14 18.98 21.39 -38.30
CA GLY A 14 19.14 20.06 -37.68
C GLY A 14 19.31 20.14 -36.17
N THR A 15 20.13 21.08 -35.68
CA THR A 15 20.30 21.30 -34.22
C THR A 15 19.04 21.81 -33.56
N ALA A 16 18.31 22.72 -34.20
CA ALA A 16 17.02 23.23 -33.69
C ALA A 16 15.97 22.11 -33.59
N LEU A 17 15.88 21.24 -34.59
CA LEU A 17 14.97 20.10 -34.55
C LEU A 17 15.35 19.10 -33.46
N LEU A 18 16.67 18.83 -33.26
CA LEU A 18 17.14 17.95 -32.19
C LEU A 18 16.79 18.52 -30.83
N VAL A 19 17.01 19.82 -30.59
CA VAL A 19 16.65 20.48 -29.33
C VAL A 19 15.14 20.43 -29.07
N LEU A 20 14.34 20.66 -30.12
CA LEU A 20 12.86 20.58 -30.00
C LEU A 20 12.39 19.16 -29.67
N THR A 21 12.98 18.12 -30.30
CA THR A 21 12.61 16.73 -29.99
C THR A 21 13.02 16.32 -28.59
N LEU A 22 14.20 16.76 -28.13
CA LEU A 22 14.66 16.51 -26.75
C LEU A 22 13.81 17.28 -25.72
N ALA A 23 13.48 18.54 -26.00
CA ALA A 23 12.59 19.34 -25.16
C ALA A 23 11.17 18.75 -25.09
N PHE A 24 10.64 18.28 -26.21
CA PHE A 24 9.34 17.60 -26.27
C PHE A 24 9.37 16.26 -25.50
N GLY A 25 10.43 15.47 -25.68
CA GLY A 25 10.64 14.23 -24.92
C GLY A 25 10.72 14.48 -23.40
N TRP A 26 11.50 15.49 -22.99
CA TRP A 26 11.56 15.91 -21.58
C TRP A 26 10.22 16.39 -21.05
N TRP A 27 9.47 17.18 -21.85
CA TRP A 27 8.13 17.65 -21.46
C TRP A 27 7.11 16.52 -21.30
N GLN A 28 7.24 15.44 -22.07
CA GLN A 28 6.41 14.22 -21.94
C GLN A 28 6.73 13.40 -20.69
N VAL A 29 8.01 13.34 -20.29
CA VAL A 29 8.50 12.48 -19.19
C VAL A 29 8.49 13.25 -17.86
N ASP A 30 9.07 14.46 -17.83
CA ASP A 30 9.29 15.25 -16.61
C ASP A 30 8.71 16.67 -16.68
N GLY A 31 7.92 16.98 -17.71
CA GLY A 31 7.33 18.32 -17.91
C GLY A 31 6.35 18.71 -16.80
N PRO A 32 6.00 20.01 -16.71
CA PRO A 32 5.06 20.52 -15.70
C PRO A 32 3.67 19.87 -15.70
N GLY A 33 3.37 19.04 -16.71
CA GLY A 33 2.14 18.26 -16.83
C GLY A 33 2.31 16.77 -16.47
N SER A 34 3.55 16.27 -16.26
CA SER A 34 3.83 14.93 -15.72
C SER A 34 3.64 14.96 -14.21
N GLY A 35 2.46 15.40 -13.77
CA GLY A 35 2.15 15.56 -12.36
C GLY A 35 2.39 14.24 -11.64
N SER A 36 3.32 14.25 -10.69
CA SER A 36 3.27 13.32 -9.59
C SER A 36 1.80 13.24 -9.14
N LYS A 37 1.19 12.06 -9.24
CA LYS A 37 -0.18 11.86 -8.74
C LYS A 37 -0.25 12.55 -7.39
N PRO A 38 -1.25 13.41 -7.14
CA PRO A 38 -1.32 14.08 -5.85
C PRO A 38 -1.23 13.02 -4.77
N PRO A 39 -0.47 13.24 -3.69
CA PRO A 39 -0.30 12.26 -2.64
C PRO A 39 -1.70 11.77 -2.23
N LEU A 40 -1.86 10.47 -2.11
CA LEU A 40 -3.13 9.85 -1.72
C LEU A 40 -3.53 10.47 -0.37
N ARG A 41 -4.49 11.41 -0.40
CA ARG A 41 -4.99 12.10 0.79
C ARG A 41 -6.11 11.26 1.41
N LEU A 42 -5.78 10.06 1.81
CA LEU A 42 -6.70 9.18 2.50
C LEU A 42 -6.81 9.64 3.96
N SER A 43 -8.04 9.88 4.41
CA SER A 43 -8.36 10.14 5.82
C SER A 43 -9.57 9.30 6.22
N LEU A 44 -9.39 8.50 7.24
CA LEU A 44 -10.43 7.64 7.79
C LEU A 44 -11.52 8.40 8.54
N ALA A 45 -11.28 9.66 8.90
CA ALA A 45 -12.24 10.49 9.66
C ALA A 45 -13.60 10.73 8.97
N LYS A 46 -13.71 10.38 7.67
CA LYS A 46 -14.94 10.50 6.87
C LYS A 46 -15.33 9.18 6.22
N SER A 47 -14.65 8.10 6.56
CA SER A 47 -14.98 6.77 6.07
C SER A 47 -15.94 6.10 7.02
N ASP A 48 -16.73 5.17 6.48
CA ASP A 48 -17.69 4.38 7.22
C ASP A 48 -17.54 2.94 6.73
N PHE A 49 -17.02 2.08 7.59
CA PHE A 49 -16.92 0.66 7.34
C PHE A 49 -17.02 -0.15 8.63
N ASP A 50 -17.63 -1.30 8.54
CA ASP A 50 -17.72 -2.29 9.60
C ASP A 50 -17.08 -3.60 9.14
N LEU A 51 -16.14 -4.11 9.92
CA LEU A 51 -15.53 -5.42 9.75
C LEU A 51 -15.61 -6.21 11.06
N ARG A 52 -15.06 -7.40 11.07
CA ARG A 52 -14.85 -8.21 12.27
C ARG A 52 -13.37 -8.54 12.41
N ASP A 53 -12.89 -8.47 13.65
CA ASP A 53 -11.57 -9.00 13.97
C ASP A 53 -11.59 -10.54 14.00
N HIS A 54 -10.42 -11.14 14.14
CA HIS A 54 -10.26 -12.59 14.24
C HIS A 54 -10.91 -13.21 15.52
N ASN A 55 -11.33 -12.39 16.48
CA ASN A 55 -12.09 -12.81 17.67
C ASN A 55 -13.61 -12.64 17.49
N GLY A 56 -14.05 -12.07 16.36
CA GLY A 56 -15.44 -11.83 16.05
C GLY A 56 -15.98 -10.48 16.53
N ASN A 57 -15.14 -9.63 17.16
CA ASN A 57 -15.54 -8.29 17.59
C ASN A 57 -15.74 -7.37 16.38
N LEU A 58 -16.67 -6.43 16.49
CA LEU A 58 -16.85 -5.38 15.49
C LEU A 58 -15.67 -4.40 15.56
N VAL A 59 -15.13 -4.07 14.40
CA VAL A 59 -14.05 -3.10 14.21
C VAL A 59 -14.39 -2.18 13.05
N ASN A 60 -13.96 -0.93 13.13
CA ASN A 60 -14.27 0.12 12.16
C ASN A 60 -13.16 1.17 12.08
N GLU A 61 -13.41 2.28 11.39
CA GLU A 61 -12.48 3.41 11.24
C GLU A 61 -12.05 4.01 12.59
N ASN A 62 -12.90 3.97 13.61
CA ASN A 62 -12.54 4.48 14.95
C ASN A 62 -11.48 3.60 15.63
N THR A 63 -11.47 2.30 15.33
CA THR A 63 -10.42 1.39 15.81
C THR A 63 -9.05 1.78 15.24
N LEU A 64 -9.03 2.23 13.96
CA LEU A 64 -7.80 2.68 13.28
C LEU A 64 -7.37 4.10 13.70
N SER A 65 -8.31 4.98 14.00
CA SER A 65 -8.04 6.38 14.36
C SER A 65 -7.81 6.61 15.85
N ALA A 66 -7.83 5.58 16.68
CA ALA A 66 -7.53 5.69 18.11
C ALA A 66 -6.02 5.76 18.41
N ARG A 67 -5.19 5.27 17.49
CA ARG A 67 -3.73 5.22 17.63
C ARG A 67 -3.07 5.03 16.26
N ALA A 68 -1.74 5.21 16.18
CA ALA A 68 -0.98 4.90 14.98
C ALA A 68 -1.27 3.46 14.50
N SER A 69 -1.38 3.27 13.19
CA SER A 69 -1.80 1.98 12.64
C SER A 69 -1.00 1.59 11.39
N LEU A 70 -0.55 0.34 11.36
CA LEU A 70 -0.06 -0.37 10.19
C LEU A 70 -1.21 -1.19 9.62
N VAL A 71 -1.55 -1.01 8.37
CA VAL A 71 -2.62 -1.78 7.71
C VAL A 71 -2.07 -2.44 6.46
N PHE A 72 -2.18 -3.76 6.40
CA PHE A 72 -1.78 -4.57 5.27
C PHE A 72 -2.97 -5.35 4.73
N PHE A 73 -3.18 -5.32 3.42
CA PHE A 73 -4.20 -6.11 2.74
C PHE A 73 -3.57 -7.35 2.12
N GLY A 74 -4.22 -8.50 2.26
CA GLY A 74 -3.74 -9.76 1.73
C GLY A 74 -4.76 -10.89 1.91
N PHE A 75 -4.33 -12.14 1.88
CA PHE A 75 -5.18 -13.30 2.09
C PHE A 75 -4.37 -14.49 2.62
N THR A 76 -5.01 -15.41 3.35
CA THR A 76 -4.30 -16.48 4.06
C THR A 76 -3.72 -17.55 3.13
N PHE A 77 -4.29 -17.72 1.94
CA PHE A 77 -3.83 -18.66 0.91
C PHE A 77 -2.73 -18.09 -0.01
N CYS A 78 -2.20 -16.90 0.31
CA CYS A 78 -1.05 -16.34 -0.42
C CYS A 78 0.22 -17.14 -0.09
N PRO A 79 0.92 -17.69 -1.11
CA PRO A 79 2.02 -18.61 -0.85
C PRO A 79 3.34 -17.93 -0.45
N ASP A 80 3.49 -16.62 -0.66
CA ASP A 80 4.79 -15.94 -0.55
C ASP A 80 4.70 -14.53 0.07
N ILE A 81 4.12 -13.56 -0.62
CA ILE A 81 4.18 -12.14 -0.23
C ILE A 81 3.52 -11.87 1.12
N CYS A 82 2.33 -12.45 1.38
CA CYS A 82 1.60 -12.15 2.61
C CYS A 82 2.30 -12.67 3.88
N PRO A 83 2.76 -13.95 3.95
CA PRO A 83 3.49 -14.43 5.13
C PRO A 83 4.84 -13.70 5.29
N THR A 84 5.54 -13.37 4.21
CA THR A 84 6.79 -12.60 4.25
C THR A 84 6.55 -11.20 4.83
N THR A 85 5.56 -10.46 4.34
CA THR A 85 5.23 -9.12 4.85
C THR A 85 4.81 -9.15 6.32
N LEU A 86 4.02 -10.14 6.75
CA LEU A 86 3.61 -10.27 8.16
C LEU A 86 4.79 -10.64 9.07
N ALA A 87 5.77 -11.40 8.57
CA ALA A 87 7.02 -11.67 9.28
C ALA A 87 7.86 -10.39 9.42
N GLU A 88 7.94 -9.56 8.39
CA GLU A 88 8.60 -8.24 8.46
C GLU A 88 7.91 -7.30 9.44
N ILE A 89 6.57 -7.20 9.40
CA ILE A 89 5.80 -6.43 10.40
C ILE A 89 6.11 -6.94 11.81
N SER A 90 6.18 -8.26 12.01
CA SER A 90 6.54 -8.85 13.30
C SER A 90 7.94 -8.42 13.74
N ASN A 91 8.91 -8.41 12.84
CA ASN A 91 10.27 -7.96 13.12
C ASN A 91 10.32 -6.46 13.47
N TRP A 92 9.55 -5.61 12.78
CA TRP A 92 9.44 -4.17 13.09
C TRP A 92 8.85 -3.96 14.47
N LEU A 93 7.77 -4.66 14.82
CA LEU A 93 7.13 -4.58 16.14
C LEU A 93 8.09 -5.00 17.26
N ASN A 94 8.84 -6.09 17.06
CA ASN A 94 9.86 -6.55 18.00
C ASN A 94 11.02 -5.55 18.14
N THR A 95 11.54 -5.01 17.03
CA THR A 95 12.65 -4.05 17.03
C THR A 95 12.30 -2.76 17.75
N LEU A 96 11.07 -2.28 17.53
CA LEU A 96 10.56 -1.05 18.15
C LEU A 96 10.07 -1.27 19.59
N ASN A 97 9.95 -2.50 20.03
CA ASN A 97 9.28 -2.85 21.30
C ASN A 97 7.92 -2.16 21.44
N ALA A 98 7.19 -2.04 20.30
CA ALA A 98 5.96 -1.29 20.22
C ALA A 98 4.83 -2.05 20.93
N SER A 99 4.23 -1.39 21.93
CA SER A 99 3.07 -1.96 22.63
C SER A 99 1.80 -1.85 21.79
N PRO A 100 0.82 -2.75 22.01
CA PRO A 100 -0.49 -2.65 21.35
C PRO A 100 -1.24 -1.34 21.63
N ASP A 101 -0.87 -0.62 22.69
CA ASP A 101 -1.46 0.66 23.03
C ASP A 101 -0.88 1.83 22.24
N GLN A 102 0.29 1.65 21.64
CA GLN A 102 0.97 2.65 20.82
C GLN A 102 0.73 2.47 19.33
N LEU A 103 0.67 1.23 18.86
CA LEU A 103 0.64 0.90 17.45
C LEU A 103 -0.30 -0.29 17.19
N ASN A 104 -1.28 -0.09 16.30
CA ASN A 104 -2.05 -1.17 15.72
C ASN A 104 -1.28 -1.82 14.58
N ALA A 105 -1.33 -3.15 14.48
CA ALA A 105 -0.88 -3.89 13.29
C ALA A 105 -2.04 -4.75 12.81
N ILE A 106 -2.54 -4.46 11.61
CA ILE A 106 -3.81 -5.00 11.12
C ILE A 106 -3.61 -5.63 9.75
N PHE A 107 -4.02 -6.87 9.64
CA PHE A 107 -4.09 -7.63 8.40
C PHE A 107 -5.55 -7.76 7.98
N ILE A 108 -5.94 -7.11 6.86
CA ILE A 108 -7.30 -7.15 6.32
C ILE A 108 -7.32 -8.11 5.13
N THR A 109 -8.22 -9.10 5.18
CA THR A 109 -8.33 -10.01 4.05
C THR A 109 -8.97 -9.37 2.83
N VAL A 110 -8.53 -9.78 1.64
CA VAL A 110 -9.19 -9.51 0.35
C VAL A 110 -9.93 -10.75 -0.18
N ASP A 111 -9.94 -11.85 0.59
CA ASP A 111 -10.60 -13.12 0.23
C ASP A 111 -11.54 -13.61 1.35
N PRO A 112 -12.60 -12.88 1.65
CA PRO A 112 -13.50 -13.21 2.76
C PRO A 112 -14.28 -14.52 2.57
N GLU A 113 -14.27 -15.08 1.35
CA GLU A 113 -14.90 -16.37 1.08
C GLU A 113 -14.14 -17.53 1.75
N ARG A 114 -12.80 -17.47 1.78
CA ARG A 114 -11.93 -18.46 2.45
C ARG A 114 -11.51 -18.00 3.85
N ASP A 115 -11.30 -16.72 4.05
CA ASP A 115 -10.71 -16.14 5.25
C ASP A 115 -11.78 -15.75 6.29
N THR A 116 -12.39 -16.76 6.90
CA THR A 116 -13.30 -16.55 8.03
C THR A 116 -12.54 -16.05 9.27
N SER A 117 -13.25 -15.53 10.29
CA SER A 117 -12.61 -15.09 11.56
C SER A 117 -11.75 -16.17 12.20
N SER A 118 -12.17 -17.47 12.14
CA SER A 118 -11.40 -18.58 12.67
C SER A 118 -10.13 -18.84 11.86
N VAL A 119 -10.21 -18.83 10.52
CA VAL A 119 -9.05 -18.98 9.63
C VAL A 119 -8.06 -17.83 9.85
N MET A 120 -8.55 -16.60 9.94
CA MET A 120 -7.72 -15.43 10.24
C MET A 120 -7.02 -15.55 11.60
N ARG A 121 -7.72 -16.05 12.62
CA ARG A 121 -7.14 -16.27 13.95
C ARG A 121 -5.98 -17.26 13.90
N ASP A 122 -6.21 -18.42 13.28
CA ASP A 122 -5.19 -19.46 13.18
C ASP A 122 -4.00 -18.96 12.37
N TYR A 123 -4.23 -18.19 11.32
CA TYR A 123 -3.17 -17.64 10.48
C TYR A 123 -2.34 -16.57 11.21
N VAL A 124 -2.96 -15.55 11.82
CA VAL A 124 -2.20 -14.49 12.50
C VAL A 124 -1.51 -14.98 13.77
N SER A 125 -1.94 -16.09 14.36
CA SER A 125 -1.29 -16.68 15.53
C SER A 125 0.16 -17.14 15.27
N ASN A 126 0.56 -17.29 14.00
CA ASN A 126 1.93 -17.63 13.61
C ASN A 126 2.89 -16.42 13.58
N PHE A 127 2.37 -15.21 13.84
CA PHE A 127 3.13 -13.97 13.79
C PHE A 127 3.14 -13.26 15.14
N HIS A 128 3.54 -11.99 15.15
CA HIS A 128 3.59 -11.20 16.39
C HIS A 128 2.19 -11.08 17.01
N PRO A 129 2.02 -11.26 18.34
CA PRO A 129 0.71 -11.28 19.00
C PRO A 129 -0.08 -9.98 18.92
N SER A 130 0.55 -8.86 18.58
CA SER A 130 -0.13 -7.58 18.32
C SER A 130 -0.79 -7.51 16.94
N ILE A 131 -0.55 -8.46 16.05
CA ILE A 131 -1.16 -8.47 14.71
C ILE A 131 -2.59 -8.98 14.81
N GLN A 132 -3.52 -8.17 14.33
CA GLN A 132 -4.94 -8.50 14.27
C GLN A 132 -5.32 -8.86 12.84
N GLY A 133 -6.06 -9.96 12.66
CA GLY A 133 -6.67 -10.31 11.38
C GLY A 133 -8.10 -9.79 11.33
N TRP A 134 -8.44 -9.05 10.25
CA TRP A 134 -9.79 -8.51 10.03
C TRP A 134 -10.42 -9.12 8.78
N THR A 135 -11.70 -9.46 8.88
CA THR A 135 -12.51 -10.02 7.80
C THR A 135 -13.94 -9.45 7.83
N GLY A 136 -14.73 -9.78 6.84
CA GLY A 136 -16.12 -9.34 6.73
C GLY A 136 -16.86 -10.05 5.61
N THR A 137 -18.01 -9.55 5.21
CA THR A 137 -18.69 -10.00 4.00
C THR A 137 -17.96 -9.50 2.75
N PRO A 138 -18.14 -10.11 1.57
CA PRO A 138 -17.54 -9.62 0.33
C PRO A 138 -17.85 -8.14 0.06
N SER A 139 -19.07 -7.67 0.38
CA SER A 139 -19.44 -6.26 0.21
C SER A 139 -18.73 -5.32 1.18
N GLN A 140 -18.51 -5.74 2.43
CA GLN A 140 -17.75 -4.96 3.42
C GLN A 140 -16.28 -4.87 3.04
N ILE A 141 -15.69 -5.97 2.56
CA ILE A 141 -14.30 -5.98 2.06
C ILE A 141 -14.16 -5.10 0.82
N ALA A 142 -15.11 -5.16 -0.12
CA ALA A 142 -15.10 -4.27 -1.29
C ALA A 142 -15.19 -2.79 -0.89
N ASN A 143 -16.00 -2.46 0.11
CA ASN A 143 -16.13 -1.09 0.63
C ASN A 143 -14.79 -0.62 1.24
N VAL A 144 -14.21 -1.38 2.17
CA VAL A 144 -12.95 -0.98 2.82
C VAL A 144 -11.79 -0.91 1.82
N ALA A 145 -11.70 -1.85 0.89
CA ALA A 145 -10.70 -1.81 -0.17
C ALA A 145 -10.83 -0.55 -1.05
N ALA A 146 -12.06 -0.14 -1.39
CA ALA A 146 -12.31 1.09 -2.14
C ALA A 146 -11.89 2.33 -1.35
N ILE A 147 -12.21 2.41 -0.04
CA ILE A 147 -11.78 3.49 0.86
C ILE A 147 -10.25 3.62 0.86
N PHE A 148 -9.52 2.51 0.96
CA PHE A 148 -8.06 2.48 0.99
C PHE A 148 -7.41 2.59 -0.39
N GLY A 149 -8.21 2.57 -1.48
CA GLY A 149 -7.69 2.57 -2.85
C GLY A 149 -6.97 1.27 -3.22
N VAL A 150 -7.24 0.19 -2.49
CA VAL A 150 -6.68 -1.14 -2.74
C VAL A 150 -7.42 -1.79 -3.91
N LYS A 151 -6.64 -2.23 -4.89
CA LYS A 151 -7.16 -3.04 -6.00
C LYS A 151 -6.95 -4.51 -5.68
N TYR A 152 -7.95 -5.33 -5.90
CA TYR A 152 -7.84 -6.78 -5.79
C TYR A 152 -8.73 -7.45 -6.84
N GLU A 153 -8.35 -8.63 -7.25
CA GLU A 153 -9.03 -9.40 -8.29
C GLU A 153 -8.85 -10.90 -8.06
N LYS A 154 -9.92 -11.65 -8.19
CA LYS A 154 -9.91 -13.11 -8.13
C LYS A 154 -9.45 -13.67 -9.48
N GLN A 155 -8.37 -14.45 -9.47
CA GLN A 155 -7.81 -15.11 -10.64
C GLN A 155 -7.97 -16.62 -10.52
N VAL A 156 -8.78 -17.20 -11.42
CA VAL A 156 -8.99 -18.66 -11.47
C VAL A 156 -7.74 -19.32 -12.07
N LEU A 157 -7.28 -20.38 -11.42
CA LEU A 157 -6.13 -21.19 -11.83
C LEU A 157 -6.57 -22.34 -12.75
N THR A 158 -5.60 -22.95 -13.41
CA THR A 158 -5.84 -24.03 -14.40
C THR A 158 -6.38 -25.33 -13.79
N ASP A 159 -6.19 -25.53 -12.50
CA ASP A 159 -6.69 -26.68 -11.71
C ASP A 159 -8.11 -26.47 -11.15
N GLY A 160 -8.71 -25.30 -11.39
CA GLY A 160 -10.03 -24.94 -10.91
C GLY A 160 -10.05 -24.26 -9.54
N ASP A 161 -8.91 -24.12 -8.88
CA ASP A 161 -8.75 -23.27 -7.69
C ASP A 161 -8.53 -21.80 -8.11
N TYR A 162 -8.31 -20.91 -7.15
CA TYR A 162 -8.06 -19.50 -7.46
C TYR A 162 -7.05 -18.86 -6.51
N THR A 163 -6.44 -17.79 -6.99
CA THR A 163 -5.62 -16.87 -6.21
C THR A 163 -6.19 -15.46 -6.27
N MET A 164 -5.66 -14.56 -5.43
CA MET A 164 -6.03 -13.14 -5.43
C MET A 164 -4.84 -12.29 -5.87
N ASN A 165 -5.01 -11.51 -6.94
CA ASN A 165 -4.10 -10.41 -7.22
C ASN A 165 -4.55 -9.20 -6.40
N HIS A 166 -3.62 -8.54 -5.68
CA HIS A 166 -3.95 -7.35 -4.90
C HIS A 166 -2.78 -6.37 -4.82
N SER A 167 -3.10 -5.12 -4.49
CA SER A 167 -2.09 -4.11 -4.16
C SER A 167 -1.33 -4.54 -2.92
N ALA A 168 -0.01 -4.59 -2.99
CA ALA A 168 0.86 -4.91 -1.87
C ALA A 168 1.52 -3.63 -1.35
N GLY A 169 1.53 -3.45 -0.05
CA GLY A 169 2.12 -2.32 0.66
C GLY A 169 1.49 -2.17 2.03
N VAL A 170 2.28 -1.72 3.01
CA VAL A 170 1.81 -1.49 4.37
C VAL A 170 1.45 -0.02 4.53
N TYR A 171 0.17 0.27 4.70
CA TYR A 171 -0.35 1.63 4.89
C TYR A 171 -0.09 2.09 6.32
N LEU A 172 0.42 3.31 6.47
CA LEU A 172 0.72 3.95 7.74
C LEU A 172 -0.32 5.03 8.03
N PHE A 173 -1.08 4.88 9.10
CA PHE A 173 -2.03 5.89 9.56
C PHE A 173 -1.59 6.47 10.90
N ASP A 174 -1.65 7.80 11.02
CA ASP A 174 -1.46 8.46 12.31
C ASP A 174 -2.67 8.28 13.24
N ALA A 175 -2.53 8.68 14.49
CA ALA A 175 -3.58 8.57 15.51
C ALA A 175 -4.85 9.40 15.20
N THR A 176 -4.84 10.22 14.14
CA THR A 176 -6.02 10.95 13.65
C THR A 176 -6.71 10.24 12.47
N GLY A 177 -6.20 9.06 12.08
CA GLY A 177 -6.69 8.31 10.92
C GLY A 177 -6.31 8.91 9.58
N LYS A 178 -5.27 9.75 9.52
CA LYS A 178 -4.74 10.31 8.28
C LYS A 178 -3.60 9.44 7.77
N LEU A 179 -3.60 9.16 6.46
CA LEU A 179 -2.51 8.44 5.83
C LEU A 179 -1.21 9.26 5.92
N ALA A 180 -0.22 8.70 6.61
CA ALA A 180 1.11 9.26 6.80
C ALA A 180 2.11 8.76 5.75
N GLY A 181 1.87 7.57 5.19
CA GLY A 181 2.73 6.97 4.16
C GLY A 181 2.37 5.54 3.83
N ILE A 182 3.17 4.94 2.99
CA ILE A 182 3.12 3.51 2.65
C ILE A 182 4.54 2.97 2.71
N ILE A 183 4.71 1.79 3.28
CA ILE A 183 5.95 1.01 3.18
C ILE A 183 5.77 0.04 2.01
N ASP A 184 6.69 0.09 1.05
CA ASP A 184 6.75 -0.86 -0.05
C ASP A 184 7.29 -2.21 0.45
N ILE A 185 6.81 -3.32 -0.12
CA ILE A 185 7.25 -4.67 0.26
C ILE A 185 8.74 -4.95 -0.04
N HIS A 186 9.40 -4.11 -0.81
CA HIS A 186 10.83 -4.19 -1.13
C HIS A 186 11.65 -3.09 -0.45
N GLU A 187 11.04 -2.35 0.49
CA GLU A 187 11.70 -1.25 1.17
C GLU A 187 12.70 -1.78 2.21
N GLU A 188 13.86 -1.16 2.28
CA GLU A 188 14.87 -1.49 3.29
C GLU A 188 14.33 -1.38 4.72
N GLN A 189 14.60 -2.39 5.56
CA GLN A 189 14.10 -2.48 6.93
C GLN A 189 14.38 -1.22 7.76
N SER A 190 15.56 -0.62 7.62
CA SER A 190 15.95 0.60 8.34
C SER A 190 15.05 1.79 7.99
N VAL A 191 14.63 1.89 6.72
CA VAL A 191 13.74 2.96 6.24
C VAL A 191 12.31 2.72 6.73
N ALA A 192 11.85 1.47 6.70
CA ALA A 192 10.54 1.07 7.23
C ALA A 192 10.43 1.42 8.74
N ILE A 193 11.43 1.02 9.53
CA ILE A 193 11.51 1.32 10.97
C ILE A 193 11.49 2.83 11.21
N ALA A 194 12.30 3.62 10.50
CA ALA A 194 12.34 5.07 10.67
C ALA A 194 11.00 5.75 10.30
N LYS A 195 10.23 5.19 9.37
CA LYS A 195 8.87 5.67 9.07
C LYS A 195 7.93 5.38 10.23
N ILE A 196 7.99 4.18 10.82
CA ILE A 196 7.13 3.77 11.93
C ILE A 196 7.48 4.56 13.20
N GLU A 197 8.77 4.77 13.51
CA GLU A 197 9.20 5.62 14.63
C GLU A 197 8.61 7.03 14.54
N ARG A 198 8.71 7.64 13.35
CA ARG A 198 8.08 8.95 13.08
C ARG A 198 6.57 8.94 13.27
N LEU A 199 5.92 7.84 12.92
CA LEU A 199 4.48 7.69 13.04
C LEU A 199 4.03 7.65 14.51
N ILE A 200 4.78 6.95 15.36
CA ILE A 200 4.49 6.80 16.80
C ILE A 200 4.82 8.08 17.58
N SER A 201 5.81 8.86 17.11
CA SER A 201 6.31 10.06 17.81
C SER A 201 5.45 11.30 17.60
N ASN A 202 4.51 11.28 16.65
CA ASN A 202 3.62 12.41 16.33
C ASN A 202 2.23 12.20 16.94
#